data_b1ce84782e58379102f1ec49816cac7f
#
_entry.id   b1ce84782e58379102f1ec49816cac7f
#
_cell.length_a   1.000
_cell.length_b   1.000
_cell.length_c   1.000
_cell.angle_alpha   90.00
_cell.angle_beta   90.00
_cell.angle_gamma   90.00
#
_symmetry.space_group_name_H-M   'P 1'
#
loop_
_entity.id
_entity.type
_entity.pdbx_description
1 polymer ?
#
loop_
_entity_poly.entity_id
_entity_poly.type
_entity_poly.pdbx_seq_one_letter_code
_entity_poly.pdbx_strand_id
1 'polypeptide(L)'
;LWSFELLAEMPDWRPQLVADFCLNTFNAASLKAWLGKGASRVAISRELNGKQIAQLCQRLGKLAKPAVEVQVFGNLEMMNSRHCPLGAIGGGRTAEQPCNGFCRQGEFYLQDEKGFRFPVCGDEFCRSHIYNGYQLCLVEELPQLLLCSGLAVLRLDLQYYAAENVGQICQI
;
A
#
# COMPACT_ATOMS: atom_id res chain seq x y z
N LEU A 1 -8.64 -11.22 9.44
CA LEU A 1 -9.55 -11.55 10.56
C LEU A 1 -8.91 -12.60 11.46
N TRP A 2 -8.60 -13.76 10.92
CA TRP A 2 -8.00 -14.88 11.64
C TRP A 2 -6.73 -14.51 12.43
N SER A 3 -5.84 -13.68 11.86
CA SER A 3 -4.61 -13.22 12.54
C SER A 3 -4.91 -12.40 13.80
N PHE A 4 -5.96 -11.57 13.78
CA PHE A 4 -6.37 -10.77 14.94
C PHE A 4 -6.95 -11.64 16.06
N GLU A 5 -7.69 -12.68 15.71
CA GLU A 5 -8.27 -13.62 16.68
C GLU A 5 -7.15 -14.45 17.34
N LEU A 6 -6.24 -15.00 16.54
CA LEU A 6 -5.10 -15.77 17.04
C LEU A 6 -4.23 -14.96 18.01
N LEU A 7 -3.93 -13.69 17.68
CA LEU A 7 -3.10 -12.82 18.51
C LEU A 7 -3.80 -12.37 19.78
N ALA A 8 -5.13 -12.30 19.79
CA ALA A 8 -5.90 -11.99 21.00
C ALA A 8 -5.81 -13.11 22.05
N GLU A 9 -5.55 -14.35 21.62
CA GLU A 9 -5.39 -15.53 22.50
C GLU A 9 -3.98 -15.68 23.09
N MET A 10 -3.00 -14.84 22.66
CA MET A 10 -1.62 -14.88 23.14
C MET A 10 -1.40 -13.86 24.28
N PRO A 11 -1.47 -14.27 25.56
CA PRO A 11 -1.52 -13.32 26.68
C PRO A 11 -0.23 -12.53 26.90
N ASP A 12 0.92 -13.12 26.55
CA ASP A 12 2.24 -12.54 26.84
C ASP A 12 2.82 -11.77 25.64
N TRP A 13 2.17 -11.83 24.50
CA TRP A 13 2.62 -11.15 23.30
C TRP A 13 1.64 -10.03 22.90
N ARG A 14 2.08 -8.78 23.04
CA ARG A 14 1.30 -7.58 22.74
C ARG A 14 1.95 -6.77 21.62
N PRO A 15 2.06 -7.32 20.40
CA PRO A 15 2.59 -6.55 19.29
C PRO A 15 1.62 -5.40 18.94
N GLN A 16 2.16 -4.36 18.35
CA GLN A 16 1.32 -3.33 17.75
C GLN A 16 0.72 -3.90 16.45
N LEU A 17 -0.56 -4.23 16.48
CA LEU A 17 -1.28 -4.71 15.33
C LEU A 17 -1.66 -3.53 14.43
N VAL A 18 -1.25 -3.59 13.17
CA VAL A 18 -1.63 -2.62 12.16
C VAL A 18 -2.55 -3.29 11.14
N ALA A 19 -3.75 -2.75 10.98
CA ALA A 19 -4.63 -3.12 9.88
C ALA A 19 -4.16 -2.40 8.61
N ASP A 20 -3.48 -3.11 7.71
CA ASP A 20 -2.86 -2.53 6.54
C ASP A 20 -3.89 -2.23 5.42
N PHE A 21 -3.49 -1.43 4.43
CA PHE A 21 -4.33 -0.95 3.32
C PHE A 21 -5.02 -2.07 2.53
N CYS A 22 -4.44 -3.28 2.46
CA CYS A 22 -5.06 -4.44 1.81
C CYS A 22 -6.40 -4.87 2.44
N LEU A 23 -6.73 -4.39 3.63
CA LEU A 23 -8.04 -4.59 4.24
C LEU A 23 -9.10 -3.60 3.74
N ASN A 24 -8.76 -2.74 2.79
CA ASN A 24 -9.64 -1.83 2.08
C ASN A 24 -10.57 -1.03 3.02
N THR A 25 -9.99 -0.29 3.94
CA THR A 25 -10.75 0.51 4.90
C THR A 25 -11.17 1.83 4.28
N PHE A 26 -12.43 1.94 3.86
CA PHE A 26 -12.98 3.11 3.17
C PHE A 26 -13.81 4.05 4.05
N ASN A 27 -14.22 3.64 5.22
CA ASN A 27 -15.17 4.40 6.02
C ASN A 27 -14.91 4.27 7.52
N ALA A 28 -15.53 5.19 8.29
CA ALA A 28 -15.36 5.24 9.73
C ALA A 28 -15.88 3.98 10.46
N ALA A 29 -16.88 3.29 9.91
CA ALA A 29 -17.42 2.08 10.53
C ALA A 29 -16.43 0.92 10.44
N SER A 30 -15.86 0.68 9.24
CA SER A 30 -14.84 -0.36 9.06
C SER A 30 -13.57 -0.05 9.87
N LEU A 31 -13.17 1.22 9.95
CA LEU A 31 -12.03 1.63 10.77
C LEU A 31 -12.28 1.34 12.25
N LYS A 32 -13.44 1.73 12.79
CA LYS A 32 -13.82 1.44 14.18
C LYS A 32 -13.90 -0.07 14.46
N ALA A 33 -14.34 -0.86 13.48
CA ALA A 33 -14.37 -2.32 13.62
C ALA A 33 -12.97 -2.91 13.78
N TRP A 34 -11.97 -2.44 13.03
CA TRP A 34 -10.59 -2.87 13.19
C TRP A 34 -9.99 -2.45 14.53
N LEU A 35 -10.22 -1.21 14.96
CA LEU A 35 -9.80 -0.75 16.29
C LEU A 35 -10.43 -1.59 17.40
N GLY A 36 -11.73 -1.93 17.27
CA GLY A 36 -12.45 -2.80 18.21
C GLY A 36 -11.91 -4.23 18.26
N LYS A 37 -11.25 -4.71 17.19
CA LYS A 37 -10.55 -5.99 17.14
C LYS A 37 -9.11 -5.93 17.67
N GLY A 38 -8.67 -4.79 18.18
CA GLY A 38 -7.36 -4.63 18.80
C GLY A 38 -6.29 -4.05 17.87
N ALA A 39 -6.63 -3.57 16.67
CA ALA A 39 -5.69 -2.82 15.87
C ALA A 39 -5.27 -1.54 16.60
N SER A 40 -3.98 -1.29 16.70
CA SER A 40 -3.43 -0.05 17.24
C SER A 40 -3.49 1.09 16.22
N ARG A 41 -3.48 0.73 14.93
CA ARG A 41 -3.49 1.65 13.80
C ARG A 41 -4.15 0.99 12.59
N VAL A 42 -4.78 1.79 11.76
CA VAL A 42 -5.46 1.35 10.53
C VAL A 42 -5.01 2.20 9.36
N ALA A 43 -4.37 1.57 8.38
CA ALA A 43 -4.08 2.18 7.10
C ALA A 43 -5.38 2.22 6.27
N ILE A 44 -5.81 3.41 5.89
CA ILE A 44 -7.00 3.58 5.06
C ILE A 44 -6.70 3.25 3.60
N SER A 45 -7.76 3.00 2.82
CA SER A 45 -7.61 2.68 1.41
C SER A 45 -6.93 3.81 0.64
N ARG A 46 -6.00 3.43 -0.23
CA ARG A 46 -5.27 4.33 -1.14
C ARG A 46 -6.12 4.90 -2.27
N GLU A 47 -7.35 4.42 -2.41
CA GLU A 47 -8.32 4.92 -3.39
C GLU A 47 -9.12 6.14 -2.91
N LEU A 48 -8.97 6.51 -1.62
CA LEU A 48 -9.64 7.68 -1.05
C LEU A 48 -8.91 8.96 -1.47
N ASN A 49 -9.65 9.91 -2.00
CA ASN A 49 -9.13 11.25 -2.25
C ASN A 49 -9.11 12.11 -0.97
N GLY A 50 -8.42 13.27 -0.99
CA GLY A 50 -8.26 14.14 0.18
C GLY A 50 -9.58 14.57 0.83
N LYS A 51 -10.62 14.85 0.04
CA LYS A 51 -11.97 15.20 0.57
C LYS A 51 -12.61 14.03 1.31
N GLN A 52 -12.49 12.82 0.77
CA GLN A 52 -13.02 11.60 1.39
C GLN A 52 -12.27 11.27 2.68
N ILE A 53 -10.95 11.46 2.70
CA ILE A 53 -10.14 11.29 3.91
C ILE A 53 -10.58 12.28 5.00
N ALA A 54 -10.75 13.57 4.66
CA ALA A 54 -11.24 14.57 5.60
C ALA A 54 -12.62 14.22 6.15
N GLN A 55 -13.56 13.76 5.30
CA GLN A 55 -14.89 13.31 5.73
C GLN A 55 -14.82 12.08 6.64
N LEU A 56 -13.94 11.12 6.33
CA LEU A 56 -13.71 9.95 7.17
C LEU A 56 -13.24 10.40 8.56
N CYS A 57 -12.26 11.29 8.63
CA CYS A 57 -11.75 11.85 9.88
C CYS A 57 -12.85 12.57 10.70
N GLN A 58 -13.69 13.38 10.04
CA GLN A 58 -14.82 14.04 10.72
C GLN A 58 -15.82 13.02 11.33
N ARG A 59 -16.14 11.96 10.57
CA ARG A 59 -17.06 10.90 11.01
C ARG A 59 -16.50 9.99 12.10
N LEU A 60 -15.18 9.87 12.18
CA LEU A 60 -14.54 9.16 13.28
C LEU A 60 -14.82 9.83 14.62
N GLY A 61 -14.91 11.15 14.60
CA GLY A 61 -14.98 11.93 15.81
C GLY A 61 -13.69 11.86 16.62
N LYS A 62 -13.80 12.16 17.91
CA LYS A 62 -12.65 12.14 18.81
C LYS A 62 -12.28 10.69 19.17
N LEU A 63 -11.13 10.24 18.73
CA LEU A 63 -10.55 8.97 19.17
C LEU A 63 -9.74 9.19 20.45
N ALA A 64 -9.67 8.14 21.29
CA ALA A 64 -8.86 8.18 22.51
C ALA A 64 -7.35 8.38 22.18
N LYS A 65 -6.91 7.82 21.04
CA LYS A 65 -5.57 8.02 20.49
C LYS A 65 -5.67 8.13 18.97
N PRO A 66 -4.78 8.90 18.30
CA PRO A 66 -4.67 8.88 16.84
C PRO A 66 -4.36 7.46 16.36
N ALA A 67 -5.06 7.03 15.32
CA ALA A 67 -4.96 5.64 14.84
C ALA A 67 -5.09 5.50 13.32
N VAL A 68 -5.23 6.61 12.59
CA VAL A 68 -5.35 6.61 11.13
C VAL A 68 -3.97 6.70 10.49
N GLU A 69 -3.67 5.79 9.57
CA GLU A 69 -2.50 5.86 8.70
C GLU A 69 -2.94 6.19 7.28
N VAL A 70 -2.28 7.17 6.67
CA VAL A 70 -2.52 7.62 5.29
C VAL A 70 -1.24 7.51 4.49
N GLN A 71 -1.27 6.77 3.38
CA GLN A 71 -0.17 6.83 2.41
C GLN A 71 -0.25 8.14 1.64
N VAL A 72 0.81 8.94 1.70
CA VAL A 72 0.87 10.27 1.07
C VAL A 72 1.84 10.35 -0.10
N PHE A 73 2.70 9.36 -0.23
CA PHE A 73 3.67 9.31 -1.32
C PHE A 73 4.01 7.87 -1.69
N GLY A 74 4.37 7.67 -2.98
CA GLY A 74 4.95 6.43 -3.49
C GLY A 74 4.15 5.80 -4.61
N ASN A 75 4.60 4.62 -5.04
CA ASN A 75 3.96 3.87 -6.10
C ASN A 75 2.71 3.14 -5.61
N LEU A 76 1.64 3.21 -6.40
CA LEU A 76 0.41 2.48 -6.11
C LEU A 76 0.41 1.15 -6.87
N GLU A 77 0.45 0.04 -6.16
CA GLU A 77 0.21 -1.27 -6.74
C GLU A 77 -1.26 -1.39 -7.14
N MET A 78 -1.50 -1.67 -8.42
CA MET A 78 -2.84 -1.81 -8.99
C MET A 78 -3.23 -3.28 -9.12
N MET A 79 -2.24 -4.17 -9.34
CA MET A 79 -2.49 -5.59 -9.54
C MET A 79 -1.34 -6.42 -9.00
N ASN A 80 -1.68 -7.51 -8.34
CA ASN A 80 -0.78 -8.59 -7.99
C ASN A 80 -1.31 -9.89 -8.63
N SER A 81 -0.47 -10.57 -9.42
CA SER A 81 -0.87 -11.75 -10.17
C SER A 81 0.15 -12.88 -10.04
N ARG A 82 -0.34 -14.10 -9.94
CA ARG A 82 0.49 -15.31 -10.07
C ARG A 82 0.96 -15.57 -11.50
N HIS A 83 0.25 -15.02 -12.49
CA HIS A 83 0.72 -15.02 -13.86
C HIS A 83 1.83 -14.00 -14.04
N CYS A 84 2.99 -14.45 -14.53
CA CYS A 84 4.11 -13.57 -14.80
C CYS A 84 4.26 -13.36 -16.31
N PRO A 85 3.79 -12.20 -16.86
CA PRO A 85 3.92 -11.91 -18.28
C PRO A 85 5.38 -11.81 -18.72
N LEU A 86 6.27 -11.32 -17.85
CA LEU A 86 7.70 -11.22 -18.15
C LEU A 86 8.33 -12.60 -18.32
N GLY A 87 7.98 -13.54 -17.44
CA GLY A 87 8.43 -14.92 -17.55
C GLY A 87 7.91 -15.64 -18.79
N ALA A 88 6.65 -15.37 -19.17
CA ALA A 88 6.02 -15.98 -20.34
C ALA A 88 6.58 -15.42 -21.65
N ILE A 89 6.83 -14.10 -21.74
CA ILE A 89 7.23 -13.44 -23.00
C ILE A 89 8.75 -13.49 -23.20
N GLY A 90 9.53 -13.17 -22.19
CA GLY A 90 11.00 -13.03 -22.29
C GLY A 90 11.79 -14.05 -21.48
N GLY A 91 11.18 -14.65 -20.47
CA GLY A 91 11.84 -15.56 -19.55
C GLY A 91 11.85 -17.04 -19.93
N GLY A 92 11.22 -17.42 -21.04
CA GLY A 92 11.11 -18.81 -21.49
C GLY A 92 10.29 -19.71 -20.55
N ARG A 93 9.41 -19.14 -19.71
CA ARG A 93 8.60 -19.90 -18.75
C ARG A 93 7.51 -20.69 -19.47
N THR A 94 7.51 -21.99 -19.22
CA THR A 94 6.45 -22.90 -19.66
C THR A 94 5.84 -23.63 -18.44
N ALA A 95 4.88 -24.52 -18.66
CA ALA A 95 4.35 -25.39 -17.62
C ALA A 95 5.43 -26.32 -17.03
N GLU A 96 6.44 -26.67 -17.85
CA GLU A 96 7.47 -27.67 -17.53
C GLU A 96 8.84 -27.04 -17.22
N GLN A 97 9.04 -25.78 -17.59
CA GLN A 97 10.33 -25.10 -17.50
C GLN A 97 10.25 -23.80 -16.70
N PRO A 98 11.11 -23.61 -15.67
CA PRO A 98 11.18 -22.38 -14.93
C PRO A 98 11.72 -21.22 -15.79
N CYS A 99 11.38 -20.00 -15.40
CA CYS A 99 11.86 -18.77 -16.02
C CYS A 99 13.37 -18.57 -15.76
N ASN A 100 14.08 -17.96 -16.74
CA ASN A 100 15.49 -17.58 -16.62
C ASN A 100 15.75 -16.34 -15.75
N GLY A 101 14.75 -15.79 -15.06
CA GLY A 101 14.88 -14.59 -14.24
C GLY A 101 14.85 -13.29 -15.06
N PHE A 102 14.16 -13.28 -16.19
CA PHE A 102 14.08 -12.14 -17.10
C PHE A 102 13.71 -10.82 -16.39
N CYS A 103 12.81 -10.87 -15.40
CA CYS A 103 12.41 -9.71 -14.63
C CYS A 103 13.56 -8.99 -13.87
N ARG A 104 14.71 -9.63 -13.70
CA ARG A 104 15.91 -9.06 -13.05
C ARG A 104 16.87 -8.40 -14.02
N GLN A 105 16.61 -8.47 -15.33
CA GLN A 105 17.54 -8.02 -16.39
C GLN A 105 17.30 -6.56 -16.78
N GLY A 106 16.27 -5.90 -16.24
CA GLY A 106 15.96 -4.50 -16.54
C GLY A 106 14.63 -4.05 -15.97
N GLU A 107 14.23 -2.87 -16.37
CA GLU A 107 12.93 -2.30 -16.05
C GLU A 107 11.92 -2.63 -17.14
N PHE A 108 10.73 -3.03 -16.73
CA PHE A 108 9.68 -3.46 -17.65
C PHE A 108 8.39 -2.68 -17.39
N TYR A 109 7.65 -2.46 -18.46
CA TYR A 109 6.42 -1.69 -18.43
C TYR A 109 5.37 -2.35 -19.31
N LEU A 110 4.13 -2.36 -18.84
CA LEU A 110 2.97 -2.48 -19.72
C LEU A 110 2.67 -1.08 -20.28
N GLN A 111 2.28 -1.01 -21.54
CA GLN A 111 1.86 0.24 -22.16
C GLN A 111 0.46 0.07 -22.71
N ASP A 112 -0.43 1.03 -22.39
CA ASP A 112 -1.77 1.05 -22.95
C ASP A 112 -1.80 1.72 -24.34
N GLU A 113 -2.97 1.72 -24.97
CA GLU A 113 -3.19 2.34 -26.28
C GLU A 113 -2.95 3.85 -26.30
N LYS A 114 -3.01 4.50 -25.13
CA LYS A 114 -2.79 5.95 -24.96
C LYS A 114 -1.33 6.28 -24.68
N GLY A 115 -0.47 5.27 -24.57
CA GLY A 115 0.95 5.45 -24.29
C GLY A 115 1.33 5.53 -22.82
N PHE A 116 0.39 5.35 -21.87
CA PHE A 116 0.70 5.30 -20.45
C PHE A 116 1.48 4.02 -20.12
N ARG A 117 2.53 4.18 -19.33
CA ARG A 117 3.41 3.08 -18.92
C ARG A 117 3.15 2.70 -17.48
N PHE A 118 2.90 1.43 -17.25
CA PHE A 118 2.64 0.83 -15.95
C PHE A 118 3.83 -0.07 -15.60
N PRO A 119 4.65 0.27 -14.59
CA PRO A 119 5.78 -0.54 -14.19
C PRO A 119 5.35 -1.95 -13.80
N VAL A 120 6.13 -2.94 -14.23
CA VAL A 120 5.92 -4.35 -13.91
C VAL A 120 7.15 -4.91 -13.25
N CYS A 121 6.99 -5.42 -12.03
CA CYS A 121 8.06 -6.04 -11.26
C CYS A 121 7.69 -7.48 -10.91
N GLY A 122 8.68 -8.35 -10.84
CA GLY A 122 8.55 -9.70 -10.32
C GLY A 122 9.08 -9.78 -8.90
N ASP A 123 8.43 -10.55 -8.04
CA ASP A 123 8.92 -10.87 -6.70
C ASP A 123 9.66 -12.23 -6.65
N GLU A 124 10.16 -12.59 -5.48
CA GLU A 124 10.86 -13.85 -5.22
C GLU A 124 9.98 -15.10 -5.39
N PHE A 125 8.65 -14.93 -5.33
CA PHE A 125 7.66 -15.99 -5.57
C PHE A 125 7.18 -16.05 -7.02
N CYS A 126 7.83 -15.34 -7.92
CA CYS A 126 7.41 -15.21 -9.32
C CYS A 126 5.99 -14.67 -9.52
N ARG A 127 5.54 -13.79 -8.62
CA ARG A 127 4.31 -13.00 -8.81
C ARG A 127 4.66 -11.71 -9.51
N SER A 128 3.75 -11.24 -10.34
CA SER A 128 3.88 -9.94 -11.02
C SER A 128 3.12 -8.87 -10.25
N HIS A 129 3.78 -7.77 -9.99
CA HIS A 129 3.25 -6.56 -9.41
C HIS A 129 3.19 -5.50 -10.49
N ILE A 130 2.00 -4.98 -10.76
CA ILE A 130 1.78 -3.92 -11.74
C ILE A 130 1.42 -2.65 -10.98
N TYR A 131 2.19 -1.60 -11.22
CA TYR A 131 2.05 -0.31 -10.54
C TYR A 131 1.40 0.71 -11.43
N ASN A 132 0.77 1.70 -10.82
CA ASN A 132 0.24 2.85 -11.54
C ASN A 132 1.37 3.58 -12.27
N GLY A 133 1.07 4.10 -13.45
CA GLY A 133 2.00 4.93 -14.23
C GLY A 133 2.32 6.28 -13.58
N TYR A 134 1.49 6.72 -12.63
CA TYR A 134 1.71 7.91 -11.83
C TYR A 134 1.93 7.56 -10.36
N GLN A 135 2.86 8.26 -9.74
CA GLN A 135 3.09 8.17 -8.30
C GLN A 135 2.00 8.91 -7.54
N LEU A 136 1.60 8.36 -6.40
CA LEU A 136 0.82 9.10 -5.43
C LEU A 136 1.69 10.20 -4.84
N CYS A 137 1.17 11.43 -4.81
CA CYS A 137 1.79 12.54 -4.12
C CYS A 137 0.69 13.44 -3.56
N LEU A 138 0.49 13.40 -2.24
CA LEU A 138 -0.51 14.19 -1.51
C LEU A 138 0.14 15.33 -0.71
N VAL A 139 1.26 15.87 -1.19
CA VAL A 139 1.98 16.95 -0.49
C VAL A 139 1.11 18.20 -0.37
N GLU A 140 0.34 18.53 -1.41
CA GLU A 140 -0.56 19.68 -1.39
C GLU A 140 -1.73 19.53 -0.41
N GLU A 141 -2.14 18.29 -0.12
CA GLU A 141 -3.20 17.97 0.82
C GLU A 141 -2.72 17.86 2.28
N LEU A 142 -1.41 17.85 2.53
CA LEU A 142 -0.86 17.70 3.89
C LEU A 142 -1.43 18.71 4.88
N PRO A 143 -1.60 20.01 4.57
CA PRO A 143 -2.18 20.96 5.53
C PRO A 143 -3.58 20.55 5.99
N GLN A 144 -4.40 19.97 5.11
CA GLN A 144 -5.75 19.50 5.45
C GLN A 144 -5.71 18.18 6.21
N LEU A 145 -4.82 17.27 5.83
CA LEU A 145 -4.65 15.99 6.50
C LEU A 145 -4.19 16.15 7.94
N LEU A 146 -3.28 17.09 8.20
CA LEU A 146 -2.77 17.38 9.53
C LEU A 146 -3.82 17.96 10.50
N LEU A 147 -4.92 18.50 9.97
CA LEU A 147 -6.07 18.91 10.79
C LEU A 147 -6.93 17.74 11.28
N CYS A 148 -6.69 16.53 10.77
CA CYS A 148 -7.40 15.33 11.20
C CYS A 148 -6.90 14.87 12.57
N SER A 149 -7.69 15.04 13.60
CA SER A 149 -7.34 14.63 14.99
C SER A 149 -7.11 13.13 15.16
N GLY A 150 -7.59 12.31 14.22
CA GLY A 150 -7.39 10.86 14.21
C GLY A 150 -6.13 10.40 13.46
N LEU A 151 -5.43 11.30 12.76
CA LEU A 151 -4.22 10.98 11.99
C LEU A 151 -3.08 10.62 12.94
N ALA A 152 -2.49 9.44 12.74
CA ALA A 152 -1.37 8.93 13.51
C ALA A 152 -0.08 8.90 12.70
N VAL A 153 -0.16 8.53 11.41
CA VAL A 153 1.00 8.26 10.56
C VAL A 153 0.74 8.73 9.13
N LEU A 154 1.72 9.39 8.57
CA LEU A 154 1.87 9.61 7.13
C LEU A 154 2.86 8.58 6.61
N ARG A 155 2.43 7.76 5.65
CA ARG A 155 3.25 6.69 5.06
C ARG A 155 3.84 7.13 3.74
N LEU A 156 5.15 6.92 3.59
CA LEU A 156 5.87 6.98 2.32
C LEU A 156 6.15 5.54 1.87
N ASP A 157 5.69 5.15 0.70
CA ASP A 157 5.99 3.84 0.13
C ASP A 157 7.15 3.99 -0.87
N LEU A 158 8.34 3.60 -0.45
CA LEU A 158 9.58 3.81 -1.17
C LEU A 158 10.22 2.51 -1.68
N GLN A 159 9.49 1.39 -1.65
CA GLN A 159 10.04 0.06 -1.93
C GLN A 159 10.66 -0.11 -3.34
N TYR A 160 10.28 0.72 -4.30
CA TYR A 160 10.78 0.67 -5.68
C TYR A 160 11.69 1.84 -6.05
N TYR A 161 12.11 2.61 -5.05
CA TYR A 161 13.06 3.69 -5.29
C TYR A 161 14.49 3.20 -5.04
N ALA A 162 15.42 3.66 -5.87
CA ALA A 162 16.84 3.44 -5.62
C ALA A 162 17.24 4.08 -4.28
N ALA A 163 18.10 3.41 -3.51
CA ALA A 163 18.48 3.83 -2.17
C ALA A 163 19.01 5.28 -2.11
N GLU A 164 19.72 5.70 -3.15
CA GLU A 164 20.25 7.06 -3.31
C GLU A 164 19.16 8.13 -3.39
N ASN A 165 17.97 7.79 -3.92
CA ASN A 165 16.87 8.72 -4.08
C ASN A 165 16.01 8.84 -2.82
N VAL A 166 16.02 7.84 -1.94
CA VAL A 166 15.22 7.81 -0.71
C VAL A 166 15.56 8.99 0.20
N GLY A 167 16.86 9.30 0.35
CA GLY A 167 17.31 10.42 1.16
C GLY A 167 16.80 11.79 0.68
N GLN A 168 16.68 11.98 -0.63
CA GLN A 168 16.16 13.22 -1.22
C GLN A 168 14.64 13.34 -1.03
N ILE A 169 13.92 12.24 -1.19
CA ILE A 169 12.45 12.20 -1.02
C ILE A 169 12.06 12.52 0.42
N CYS A 170 12.82 12.03 1.41
CA CYS A 170 12.56 12.28 2.83
C CYS A 170 12.90 13.71 3.31
N GLN A 171 13.47 14.56 2.45
CA GLN A 171 13.79 15.96 2.76
C GLN A 171 12.72 16.95 2.27
N ILE A 172 11.70 16.48 1.56
CA ILE A 172 10.53 17.25 1.13
C ILE A 172 9.52 17.35 2.28
#